data_82a922d1987f507466c82cd2d26835a6
#
_entry.id   82a922d1987f507466c82cd2d26835a6
#
_cell.length_a   1.000
_cell.length_b   1.000
_cell.length_c   1.000
_cell.angle_alpha   90.00
_cell.angle_beta   90.00
_cell.angle_gamma   90.00
#
_symmetry.space_group_name_H-M   'P 1'
#
loop_
_entity.id
_entity.type
_entity.pdbx_description
1 polymer ?
#
loop_
_entity_poly.entity_id
_entity_poly.type
_entity_poly.pdbx_seq_one_letter_code
_entity_poly.pdbx_strand_id
1 'polypeptide(L)'
;MDESAHESRRRMNQPSSAIATAVAVTLPEWVPGVVDAFPACTNDTGRMRLAITLARENVERASGGPFGAAIFARGAPRPLAVGVNCVERLRNAVLHAEIVALMLAEARLGTYTLRAPDAPEYELF
;
A
#
# COMPACT_ATOMS: atom_id res chain seq x y z
N MET A 1 -36.64 -5.29 -26.45
CA MET A 1 -35.56 -5.47 -25.48
C MET A 1 -34.87 -6.79 -25.77
N ASP A 2 -33.61 -6.73 -26.09
CA ASP A 2 -32.84 -7.91 -26.44
C ASP A 2 -32.21 -8.55 -25.20
N GLU A 3 -32.88 -9.53 -24.63
CA GLU A 3 -32.39 -10.29 -23.46
C GLU A 3 -31.09 -11.02 -23.77
N SER A 4 -30.87 -11.43 -25.03
CA SER A 4 -29.64 -12.15 -25.40
C SER A 4 -28.41 -11.27 -25.37
N ALA A 5 -28.52 -9.99 -25.74
CA ALA A 5 -27.42 -9.02 -25.67
C ALA A 5 -27.07 -8.68 -24.20
N HIS A 6 -28.07 -8.61 -23.32
CA HIS A 6 -27.88 -8.36 -21.90
C HIS A 6 -27.21 -9.55 -21.22
N GLU A 7 -27.59 -10.75 -21.57
CA GLU A 7 -26.99 -11.98 -21.04
C GLU A 7 -25.57 -12.19 -21.58
N SER A 8 -25.30 -11.86 -22.84
CA SER A 8 -23.94 -11.87 -23.40
C SER A 8 -23.03 -10.88 -22.72
N ARG A 9 -23.49 -9.67 -22.40
CA ARG A 9 -22.74 -8.67 -21.63
C ARG A 9 -22.46 -9.14 -20.21
N ARG A 10 -23.41 -9.82 -19.55
CA ARG A 10 -23.21 -10.44 -18.24
C ARG A 10 -22.12 -11.50 -18.30
N ARG A 11 -22.12 -12.35 -19.32
CA ARG A 11 -21.12 -13.41 -19.50
C ARG A 11 -19.73 -12.85 -19.75
N MET A 12 -19.62 -11.75 -20.49
CA MET A 12 -18.32 -11.09 -20.77
C MET A 12 -17.70 -10.44 -19.52
N ASN A 13 -18.52 -10.03 -18.56
CA ASN A 13 -18.07 -9.40 -17.31
C ASN A 13 -17.92 -10.40 -16.15
N GLN A 14 -18.30 -11.67 -16.34
CA GLN A 14 -18.10 -12.69 -15.31
C GLN A 14 -16.71 -13.31 -15.41
N PRO A 15 -16.04 -13.57 -14.27
CA PRO A 15 -14.82 -14.35 -14.29
C PRO A 15 -15.06 -15.69 -14.98
N SER A 16 -14.07 -16.19 -15.73
CA SER A 16 -14.15 -17.49 -16.41
C SER A 16 -14.27 -18.67 -15.43
N SER A 17 -14.11 -18.42 -14.14
CA SER A 17 -14.20 -19.38 -13.06
C SER A 17 -15.00 -18.80 -11.89
N ALA A 18 -15.60 -19.67 -11.03
CA ALA A 18 -16.27 -19.27 -9.80
C ALA A 18 -15.31 -18.76 -8.71
N ILE A 19 -13.99 -18.95 -8.87
CA ILE A 19 -12.97 -18.48 -7.93
C ILE A 19 -12.35 -17.17 -8.40
N ALA A 20 -11.97 -16.32 -7.45
CA ALA A 20 -11.15 -15.16 -7.74
C ALA A 20 -9.70 -15.60 -8.01
N THR A 21 -9.07 -15.03 -9.02
CA THR A 21 -7.71 -15.38 -9.43
C THR A 21 -6.73 -14.21 -9.34
N ALA A 22 -7.19 -13.03 -8.96
CA ALA A 22 -6.37 -11.84 -8.83
C ALA A 22 -6.95 -10.90 -7.79
N VAL A 23 -6.07 -10.12 -7.19
CA VAL A 23 -6.43 -9.04 -6.28
C VAL A 23 -5.48 -7.86 -6.52
N ALA A 24 -6.02 -6.66 -6.57
CA ALA A 24 -5.23 -5.45 -6.70
C ALA A 24 -5.01 -4.81 -5.31
N VAL A 25 -3.79 -4.34 -5.08
CA VAL A 25 -3.44 -3.60 -3.87
C VAL A 25 -3.02 -2.20 -4.27
N THR A 26 -3.77 -1.20 -3.80
CA THR A 26 -3.53 0.21 -4.09
C THR A 26 -3.56 1.02 -2.81
N LEU A 27 -2.73 2.06 -2.74
CA LEU A 27 -2.83 3.06 -1.68
C LEU A 27 -4.01 4.01 -1.96
N PRO A 28 -4.60 4.62 -0.91
CA PRO A 28 -5.51 5.74 -1.11
C PRO A 28 -4.85 6.86 -1.92
N GLU A 29 -5.64 7.57 -2.72
CA GLU A 29 -5.14 8.61 -3.64
C GLU A 29 -4.40 9.76 -2.95
N TRP A 30 -4.72 10.03 -1.68
CA TRP A 30 -4.09 11.12 -0.92
C TRP A 30 -2.65 10.79 -0.47
N VAL A 31 -2.24 9.52 -0.43
CA VAL A 31 -0.95 9.11 0.17
C VAL A 31 0.26 9.72 -0.53
N PRO A 32 0.40 9.69 -1.86
CA PRO A 32 1.57 10.28 -2.51
C PRO A 32 1.74 11.77 -2.18
N GLY A 33 0.67 12.54 -2.15
CA GLY A 33 0.72 13.96 -1.84
C GLY A 33 1.21 14.23 -0.41
N VAL A 34 0.77 13.46 0.56
CA VAL A 34 1.22 13.58 1.96
C VAL A 34 2.70 13.23 2.08
N VAL A 35 3.14 12.16 1.43
CA VAL A 35 4.54 11.73 1.46
C VAL A 35 5.44 12.79 0.80
N ASP A 36 5.05 13.30 -0.35
CA ASP A 36 5.83 14.30 -1.09
C ASP A 36 5.94 15.63 -0.33
N ALA A 37 4.89 16.02 0.38
CA ALA A 37 4.87 17.23 1.20
C ALA A 37 5.58 17.07 2.56
N PHE A 38 5.86 15.84 2.99
CA PHE A 38 6.50 15.59 4.27
C PHE A 38 7.98 15.96 4.20
N PRO A 39 8.52 16.64 5.23
CA PRO A 39 9.93 17.03 5.23
C PRO A 39 10.87 15.83 5.13
N ALA A 40 12.04 16.01 4.55
CA ALA A 40 13.09 15.01 4.54
C ALA A 40 13.40 14.57 5.97
N CYS A 41 13.47 13.27 6.21
CA CYS A 41 13.71 12.71 7.53
C CYS A 41 15.21 12.66 7.81
N THR A 42 15.64 13.30 8.89
CA THR A 42 17.05 13.35 9.27
C THR A 42 17.39 12.38 10.41
N ASN A 43 16.37 11.79 11.03
CA ASN A 43 16.50 10.83 12.14
C ASN A 43 15.28 9.92 12.25
N ASP A 44 15.34 8.96 13.14
CA ASP A 44 14.26 7.98 13.33
C ASP A 44 12.98 8.60 13.88
N THR A 45 13.09 9.68 14.67
CA THR A 45 11.90 10.43 15.12
C THR A 45 11.13 10.98 13.92
N GLY A 46 11.82 11.55 12.95
CA GLY A 46 11.20 12.05 11.72
C GLY A 46 10.55 10.93 10.91
N ARG A 47 11.23 9.80 10.79
CA ARG A 47 10.69 8.62 10.07
C ARG A 47 9.45 8.06 10.75
N MET A 48 9.46 7.95 12.06
CA MET A 48 8.30 7.52 12.83
C MET A 48 7.14 8.54 12.72
N ARG A 49 7.43 9.83 12.67
CA ARG A 49 6.40 10.86 12.47
C ARG A 49 5.70 10.72 11.12
N LEU A 50 6.39 10.30 10.08
CA LEU A 50 5.75 9.99 8.80
C LEU A 50 4.75 8.86 8.96
N ALA A 51 5.14 7.76 9.58
CA ALA A 51 4.24 6.63 9.82
C ALA A 51 3.01 7.05 10.66
N ILE A 52 3.21 7.84 11.70
CA ILE A 52 2.11 8.37 12.54
C ILE A 52 1.20 9.30 11.75
N THR A 53 1.77 10.15 10.91
CA THR A 53 1.00 11.06 10.05
C THR A 53 0.12 10.27 9.09
N LEU A 54 0.66 9.24 8.47
CA LEU A 54 -0.10 8.35 7.59
C LEU A 54 -1.24 7.66 8.33
N ALA A 55 -0.99 7.18 9.55
CA ALA A 55 -2.01 6.57 10.39
C ALA A 55 -3.17 7.54 10.69
N ARG A 56 -2.84 8.77 11.06
CA ARG A 56 -3.82 9.81 11.37
C ARG A 56 -4.64 10.20 10.14
N GLU A 57 -3.97 10.46 9.04
CA GLU A 57 -4.61 10.85 7.78
C GLU A 57 -5.56 9.74 7.27
N ASN A 58 -5.19 8.48 7.47
CA ASN A 58 -6.03 7.37 7.05
C ASN A 58 -7.39 7.36 7.76
N VAL A 59 -7.41 7.72 9.05
CA VAL A 59 -8.64 7.87 9.81
C VAL A 59 -9.38 9.15 9.43
N GLU A 60 -8.70 10.29 9.41
CA GLU A 60 -9.31 11.59 9.12
C GLU A 60 -9.95 11.64 7.73
N ARG A 61 -9.36 10.96 6.77
CA ARG A 61 -9.87 10.87 5.40
C ARG A 61 -10.81 9.69 5.18
N ALA A 62 -11.18 8.99 6.24
CA ALA A 62 -12.11 7.85 6.21
C ALA A 62 -11.69 6.74 5.23
N SER A 63 -10.39 6.53 5.04
CA SER A 63 -9.86 5.51 4.13
C SER A 63 -9.42 4.23 4.83
N GLY A 64 -9.43 4.18 6.16
CA GLY A 64 -9.11 2.99 6.92
C GLY A 64 -8.76 3.25 8.37
N GLY A 65 -8.31 2.20 9.07
CA GLY A 65 -7.93 2.25 10.47
C GLY A 65 -6.64 3.05 10.74
N PRO A 66 -6.34 3.32 12.04
CA PRO A 66 -5.26 4.22 12.47
C PRO A 66 -3.89 3.56 12.43
N PHE A 67 -3.50 3.05 11.28
CA PHE A 67 -2.22 2.35 11.10
C PHE A 67 -1.50 2.86 9.87
N GLY A 68 -0.22 3.18 10.04
CA GLY A 68 0.68 3.61 9.00
C GLY A 68 2.03 2.94 9.14
N ALA A 69 2.73 2.76 8.03
CA ALA A 69 4.07 2.19 8.01
C ALA A 69 4.91 2.88 6.94
N ALA A 70 6.21 2.96 7.18
CA ALA A 70 7.16 3.50 6.23
C ALA A 70 8.44 2.66 6.25
N ILE A 71 8.94 2.33 5.08
CA ILE A 71 10.20 1.59 4.91
C ILE A 71 11.23 2.54 4.34
N PHE A 72 12.37 2.64 5.02
CA PHE A 72 13.50 3.46 4.60
C PHE A 72 14.73 2.58 4.40
N ALA A 73 15.54 2.87 3.42
CA ALA A 73 16.93 2.45 3.47
C ALA A 73 17.57 3.14 4.68
N ARG A 74 18.42 2.44 5.42
CA ARG A 74 19.03 2.96 6.64
C ARG A 74 19.69 4.32 6.41
N GLY A 75 19.28 5.30 7.19
CA GLY A 75 19.78 6.67 7.07
C GLY A 75 19.21 7.49 5.92
N ALA A 76 18.36 6.91 5.06
CA ALA A 76 17.78 7.64 3.95
C ALA A 76 16.77 8.71 4.40
N PRO A 77 16.72 9.87 3.72
CA PRO A 77 15.80 10.96 4.07
C PRO A 77 14.39 10.75 3.52
N ARG A 78 14.21 9.85 2.55
CA ARG A 78 12.93 9.59 1.90
C ARG A 78 12.58 8.10 1.98
N PRO A 79 11.30 7.76 2.11
CA PRO A 79 10.90 6.35 2.18
C PRO A 79 11.07 5.65 0.84
N LEU A 80 11.42 4.38 0.91
CA LEU A 80 11.34 3.47 -0.24
C LEU A 80 9.89 3.19 -0.60
N ALA A 81 9.08 2.94 0.42
CA ALA A 81 7.65 2.66 0.31
C ALA A 81 6.96 3.00 1.61
N VAL A 82 5.66 3.21 1.52
CA VAL A 82 4.79 3.43 2.69
C VAL A 82 3.56 2.54 2.59
N GLY A 83 2.88 2.38 3.71
CA GLY A 83 1.60 1.67 3.78
C GLY A 83 0.67 2.30 4.78
N VAL A 84 -0.61 2.09 4.55
CA VAL A 84 -1.68 2.37 5.50
C VAL A 84 -2.58 1.15 5.56
N ASN A 85 -3.38 1.04 6.62
CA ASN A 85 -4.35 -0.04 6.72
C ASN A 85 -5.37 0.05 5.58
N CYS A 86 -5.42 -0.98 4.74
CA CYS A 86 -6.31 -1.07 3.58
C CYS A 86 -7.33 -2.22 3.72
N VAL A 87 -7.46 -2.80 4.91
CA VAL A 87 -8.33 -3.97 5.15
C VAL A 87 -9.77 -3.71 4.73
N GLU A 88 -10.38 -2.65 5.22
CA GLU A 88 -11.78 -2.35 4.92
C GLU A 88 -11.96 -1.83 3.49
N ARG A 89 -11.12 -0.90 3.06
CA ARG A 89 -11.24 -0.27 1.74
C ARG A 89 -11.08 -1.29 0.60
N LEU A 90 -10.16 -2.21 0.72
CA LEU A 90 -9.88 -3.23 -0.30
C LEU A 90 -10.50 -4.59 0.03
N ARG A 91 -11.24 -4.71 1.14
CA ARG A 91 -11.90 -5.96 1.57
C ARG A 91 -10.93 -7.13 1.63
N ASN A 92 -9.82 -6.91 2.31
CA ASN A 92 -8.74 -7.89 2.41
C ASN A 92 -8.13 -7.84 3.81
N ALA A 93 -8.37 -8.88 4.61
CA ALA A 93 -7.95 -8.95 6.01
C ALA A 93 -6.42 -8.96 6.20
N VAL A 94 -5.66 -9.25 5.15
CA VAL A 94 -4.20 -9.31 5.21
C VAL A 94 -3.55 -7.94 5.06
N LEU A 95 -4.25 -6.94 4.54
CA LEU A 95 -3.69 -5.65 4.16
C LEU A 95 -3.51 -4.69 5.34
N HIS A 96 -2.77 -5.13 6.35
CA HIS A 96 -2.23 -4.28 7.39
C HIS A 96 -1.19 -3.31 6.81
N ALA A 97 -0.97 -2.18 7.47
CA ALA A 97 -0.10 -1.13 6.96
C ALA A 97 1.31 -1.61 6.63
N GLU A 98 1.92 -2.40 7.50
CA GLU A 98 3.27 -2.96 7.30
C GLU A 98 3.33 -3.95 6.14
N ILE A 99 2.27 -4.73 5.95
CA ILE A 99 2.17 -5.67 4.83
C ILE A 99 2.07 -4.90 3.51
N VAL A 100 1.22 -3.89 3.47
CA VAL A 100 1.08 -3.03 2.28
C VAL A 100 2.41 -2.36 1.93
N ALA A 101 3.12 -1.83 2.93
CA ALA A 101 4.43 -1.21 2.73
C ALA A 101 5.46 -2.21 2.17
N LEU A 102 5.51 -3.43 2.72
CA LEU A 102 6.40 -4.49 2.22
C LEU A 102 6.09 -4.88 0.79
N MET A 103 4.82 -5.08 0.46
CA MET A 103 4.39 -5.43 -0.90
C MET A 103 4.80 -4.36 -1.91
N LEU A 104 4.61 -3.09 -1.57
CA LEU A 104 4.95 -1.98 -2.45
C LEU A 104 6.46 -1.74 -2.55
N ALA A 105 7.20 -1.98 -1.47
CA ALA A 105 8.67 -1.92 -1.49
C ALA A 105 9.25 -2.98 -2.43
N GLU A 106 8.79 -4.21 -2.31
CA GLU A 106 9.23 -5.32 -3.16
C GLU A 106 8.85 -5.09 -4.62
N ALA A 107 7.66 -4.57 -4.87
CA ALA A 107 7.23 -4.22 -6.22
C ALA A 107 8.13 -3.13 -6.83
N ARG A 108 8.45 -2.10 -6.06
CA ARG A 108 9.33 -1.01 -6.52
C ARG A 108 10.74 -1.50 -6.86
N LEU A 109 11.27 -2.42 -6.06
CA LEU A 109 12.61 -2.99 -6.26
C LEU A 109 12.63 -4.13 -7.28
N GLY A 110 11.47 -4.67 -7.64
CA GLY A 110 11.39 -5.83 -8.53
C GLY A 110 11.94 -7.11 -7.90
N THR A 111 11.77 -7.28 -6.60
CA THR A 111 12.29 -8.42 -5.84
C THR A 111 11.26 -8.95 -4.86
N TYR A 112 11.45 -10.15 -4.36
CA TYR A 112 10.61 -10.76 -3.33
C TYR A 112 11.21 -10.66 -1.93
N THR A 113 12.32 -9.96 -1.76
CA THR A 113 12.99 -9.81 -0.47
C THR A 113 13.72 -8.48 -0.37
N LEU A 114 13.74 -7.89 0.82
CA LEU A 114 14.55 -6.70 1.14
C LEU A 114 15.95 -7.07 1.63
N ARG A 115 16.30 -8.36 1.63
CA ARG A 115 17.58 -8.89 2.11
C ARG A 115 18.48 -9.40 0.99
N ALA A 116 18.42 -8.80 -0.19
CA ALA A 116 19.34 -9.15 -1.28
C ALA A 116 20.80 -8.88 -0.85
N PRO A 117 21.79 -9.71 -1.31
CA PRO A 117 23.18 -9.61 -0.85
C PRO A 117 23.82 -8.22 -0.99
N ASP A 118 23.48 -7.49 -2.04
CA ASP A 118 24.03 -6.17 -2.34
C ASP A 118 23.06 -5.02 -1.99
N ALA A 119 21.96 -5.32 -1.31
CA ALA A 119 20.99 -4.33 -0.91
C ALA A 119 21.44 -3.58 0.36
N PRO A 120 21.07 -2.31 0.53
CA PRO A 120 21.22 -1.63 1.80
C PRO A 120 20.35 -2.31 2.86
N GLU A 121 20.63 -2.02 4.13
CA GLU A 121 19.69 -2.38 5.20
C GLU A 121 18.43 -1.50 5.09
N TYR A 122 17.28 -2.10 5.26
CA TYR A 122 16.01 -1.39 5.31
C TYR A 122 15.44 -1.44 6.72
N GLU A 123 14.79 -0.36 7.11
CA GLU A 123 14.14 -0.23 8.41
C GLU A 123 12.66 0.08 8.23
N LEU A 124 11.83 -0.60 9.01
CA LEU A 124 10.38 -0.42 9.04
C LEU A 124 9.99 0.39 10.27
N PHE A 125 9.21 1.43 10.02
CA PHE A 125 8.63 2.29 11.06
C PHE A 125 7.10 2.19 11.06
#